data_c0f4c5b9227731b648b225edf0fbcd61
#
_entry.id   c0f4c5b9227731b648b225edf0fbcd61
#
_cell.length_a   1.000
_cell.length_b   1.000
_cell.length_c   1.000
_cell.angle_alpha   90.00
_cell.angle_beta   90.00
_cell.angle_gamma   90.00
#
_symmetry.space_group_name_H-M   'P 1'
#
loop_
_entity.id
_entity.type
_entity.pdbx_description
1 polymer ?
#
loop_
_entity_poly.entity_id
_entity_poly.type
_entity_poly.pdbx_seq_one_letter_code
_entity_poly.pdbx_strand_id
1 'polypeptide(L)'
;DKLSESELKGVMKGIFSFANKVNEGLLLAMFLFGIFIALFYDTWLVAFAVGGLCLVAYYTAKKMLPDSDVYQYVLSAIAAIFSAQFIYQMHGMAEMHFWVFICSTIMIIYQNWKLQIPLIVIVVIHHGSFAYLQYLGYKEIYFTQLDYMDLTTFLFHGVLAACVCLVSAYWSYTIYKRTIQDAVNLKAQLILKAELQEKNKALTTSEEELRASQEELLASQEELTQINENLNNLVNERTLTIIDQNKKFVHHAFINAHKVRSPLARIQGLVNLLSYEAPRLTESGQEIHRLLKNSTEELDDILQEVKINLDKAEYKGLPVDSDERDLARQS
;
A
#
# COMPACT_ATOMS: atom_id res chain seq x y z
N ASP A 1 -6.36 -17.42 14.22
CA ASP A 1 -5.33 -17.07 15.22
C ASP A 1 -4.98 -15.60 15.08
N LYS A 2 -5.07 -14.86 16.18
CA LYS A 2 -4.68 -13.47 16.26
C LYS A 2 -3.21 -13.37 16.68
N LEU A 3 -2.51 -12.34 16.20
CA LEU A 3 -1.20 -12.02 16.74
C LEU A 3 -1.31 -11.61 18.21
N SER A 4 -0.35 -12.01 19.03
CA SER A 4 -0.23 -11.48 20.37
C SER A 4 0.19 -10.00 20.33
N GLU A 5 -0.04 -9.25 21.38
CA GLU A 5 0.32 -7.84 21.45
C GLU A 5 1.83 -7.61 21.26
N SER A 6 2.66 -8.53 21.75
CA SER A 6 4.12 -8.47 21.58
C SER A 6 4.55 -8.74 20.15
N GLU A 7 3.91 -9.67 19.44
CA GLU A 7 4.17 -9.95 18.03
C GLU A 7 3.75 -8.78 17.16
N LEU A 8 2.58 -8.20 17.43
CA LEU A 8 2.11 -7.00 16.75
C LEU A 8 3.09 -5.83 16.91
N LYS A 9 3.54 -5.57 18.14
CA LYS A 9 4.57 -4.55 18.40
C LYS A 9 5.87 -4.84 17.65
N GLY A 10 6.27 -6.11 17.55
CA GLY A 10 7.46 -6.52 16.79
C GLY A 10 7.35 -6.19 15.29
N VAL A 11 6.22 -6.51 14.66
CA VAL A 11 5.93 -6.21 13.25
C VAL A 11 5.93 -4.69 13.02
N MET A 12 5.23 -3.95 13.86
CA MET A 12 5.12 -2.49 13.73
C MET A 12 6.44 -1.78 13.99
N LYS A 13 7.31 -2.29 14.85
CA LYS A 13 8.64 -1.71 15.12
C LYS A 13 9.51 -1.63 13.87
N GLY A 14 9.51 -2.66 13.04
CA GLY A 14 10.23 -2.65 11.76
C GLY A 14 9.71 -1.56 10.82
N ILE A 15 8.39 -1.45 10.70
CA ILE A 15 7.71 -0.44 9.88
C ILE A 15 8.03 0.97 10.40
N PHE A 16 7.90 1.19 11.70
CA PHE A 16 8.18 2.49 12.31
C PHE A 16 9.66 2.90 12.17
N SER A 17 10.59 1.93 12.27
CA SER A 17 12.01 2.21 12.04
C SER A 17 12.27 2.73 10.63
N PHE A 18 11.66 2.11 9.62
CA PHE A 18 11.73 2.57 8.23
C PHE A 18 11.02 3.91 8.03
N ALA A 19 9.77 4.03 8.52
CA ALA A 19 8.98 5.24 8.42
C ALA A 19 9.68 6.44 9.06
N ASN A 20 10.31 6.24 10.22
CA ASN A 20 11.08 7.29 10.88
C ASN A 20 12.25 7.79 10.04
N LYS A 21 13.03 6.90 9.42
CA LYS A 21 14.15 7.30 8.56
C LYS A 21 13.68 8.16 7.37
N VAL A 22 12.59 7.73 6.73
CA VAL A 22 12.02 8.46 5.58
C VAL A 22 11.51 9.83 6.03
N ASN A 23 10.74 9.87 7.11
CA ASN A 23 10.14 11.11 7.59
C ASN A 23 11.15 12.07 8.22
N GLU A 24 12.21 11.59 8.86
CA GLU A 24 13.31 12.44 9.34
C GLU A 24 14.08 13.06 8.18
N GLY A 25 14.31 12.28 7.11
CA GLY A 25 14.86 12.83 5.88
C GLY A 25 13.97 13.90 5.26
N LEU A 26 12.65 13.64 5.21
CA LEU A 26 11.69 14.63 4.73
C LEU A 26 11.65 15.88 5.64
N LEU A 27 11.62 15.70 6.95
CA LEU A 27 11.61 16.81 7.92
C LEU A 27 12.81 17.73 7.72
N LEU A 28 13.99 17.14 7.53
CA LEU A 28 15.20 17.90 7.22
C LEU A 28 15.07 18.59 5.84
N ALA A 29 14.57 17.89 4.84
CA ALA A 29 14.35 18.45 3.50
C ALA A 29 13.36 19.62 3.54
N MET A 30 12.27 19.52 4.31
CA MET A 30 11.31 20.61 4.50
C MET A 30 11.95 21.82 5.19
N PHE A 31 12.77 21.59 6.21
CA PHE A 31 13.51 22.68 6.85
C PHE A 31 14.46 23.38 5.88
N LEU A 32 15.26 22.62 5.13
CA LEU A 32 16.16 23.18 4.12
C LEU A 32 15.40 23.89 2.99
N PHE A 33 14.25 23.33 2.59
CA PHE A 33 13.38 23.96 1.61
C PHE A 33 12.83 25.30 2.13
N GLY A 34 12.40 25.37 3.39
CA GLY A 34 11.98 26.63 4.03
C GLY A 34 13.07 27.70 4.04
N ILE A 35 14.33 27.31 4.28
CA ILE A 35 15.49 28.20 4.17
C ILE A 35 15.70 28.63 2.71
N PHE A 36 15.59 27.72 1.76
CA PHE A 36 15.76 28.00 0.35
C PHE A 36 14.71 29.01 -0.17
N ILE A 37 13.44 28.82 0.16
CA ILE A 37 12.38 29.72 -0.31
C ILE A 37 12.41 31.08 0.40
N ALA A 38 13.08 31.21 1.56
CA ALA A 38 13.29 32.50 2.21
C ALA A 38 14.07 33.50 1.36
N LEU A 39 14.87 33.03 0.38
CA LEU A 39 15.57 33.85 -0.60
C LEU A 39 14.64 34.71 -1.46
N PHE A 40 13.41 34.28 -1.71
CA PHE A 40 12.50 34.96 -2.63
C PHE A 40 11.82 36.20 -2.03
N TYR A 41 11.51 36.16 -0.73
CA TYR A 41 10.72 37.18 -0.04
C TYR A 41 11.32 37.62 1.31
N ASP A 42 12.60 37.37 1.52
CA ASP A 42 13.35 37.75 2.75
C ASP A 42 12.71 37.23 4.06
N THR A 43 12.17 36.02 4.04
CA THR A 43 11.43 35.43 5.16
C THR A 43 12.30 34.56 6.07
N TRP A 44 13.58 34.97 6.27
CA TRP A 44 14.59 34.23 7.05
C TRP A 44 14.16 33.97 8.50
N LEU A 45 13.57 34.97 9.13
CA LEU A 45 13.10 34.85 10.51
C LEU A 45 12.07 33.72 10.64
N VAL A 46 11.12 33.66 9.71
CA VAL A 46 10.09 32.61 9.68
C VAL A 46 10.71 31.24 9.43
N ALA A 47 11.63 31.14 8.47
CA ALA A 47 12.30 29.87 8.15
C ALA A 47 13.03 29.28 9.37
N PHE A 48 13.83 30.08 10.07
CA PHE A 48 14.61 29.60 11.21
C PHE A 48 13.79 29.45 12.48
N ALA A 49 12.90 30.41 12.79
CA ALA A 49 12.11 30.35 14.01
C ALA A 49 11.07 29.20 13.95
N VAL A 50 10.23 29.16 12.95
CA VAL A 50 9.19 28.13 12.82
C VAL A 50 9.81 26.78 12.54
N GLY A 51 10.68 26.68 11.51
CA GLY A 51 11.34 25.45 11.15
C GLY A 51 12.22 24.87 12.26
N GLY A 52 13.00 25.75 12.95
CA GLY A 52 13.82 25.34 14.09
C GLY A 52 13.00 24.84 15.27
N LEU A 53 11.91 25.53 15.63
CA LEU A 53 10.99 25.08 16.68
C LEU A 53 10.34 23.73 16.33
N CYS A 54 9.97 23.51 15.07
CA CYS A 54 9.44 22.25 14.59
C CYS A 54 10.43 21.09 14.77
N LEU A 55 11.70 21.30 14.40
CA LEU A 55 12.76 20.30 14.63
C LEU A 55 12.92 19.99 16.13
N VAL A 56 13.02 21.02 16.96
CA VAL A 56 13.15 20.87 18.43
C VAL A 56 11.95 20.11 18.98
N ALA A 57 10.74 20.47 18.59
CA ALA A 57 9.51 19.79 19.06
C ALA A 57 9.51 18.30 18.70
N TYR A 58 9.85 17.95 17.46
CA TYR A 58 9.90 16.56 17.03
C TYR A 58 10.93 15.75 17.80
N TYR A 59 12.19 16.21 17.84
CA TYR A 59 13.25 15.47 18.51
C TYR A 59 13.06 15.40 20.02
N THR A 60 12.46 16.42 20.61
CA THR A 60 12.09 16.41 22.03
C THR A 60 11.01 15.34 22.28
N ALA A 61 9.92 15.34 21.51
CA ALA A 61 8.86 14.34 21.65
C ALA A 61 9.41 12.91 21.48
N LYS A 62 10.25 12.69 20.47
CA LYS A 62 10.85 11.39 20.19
C LYS A 62 11.81 10.93 21.30
N LYS A 63 12.58 11.85 21.89
CA LYS A 63 13.54 11.53 22.95
C LYS A 63 12.86 11.35 24.32
N MET A 64 11.84 12.13 24.63
CA MET A 64 11.14 12.07 25.92
C MET A 64 10.14 10.92 26.02
N LEU A 65 9.58 10.46 24.88
CA LEU A 65 8.55 9.45 24.85
C LEU A 65 8.93 8.32 23.85
N PRO A 66 10.06 7.61 24.06
CA PRO A 66 10.60 6.66 23.09
C PRO A 66 9.70 5.44 22.85
N ASP A 67 8.90 5.05 23.85
CA ASP A 67 8.00 3.90 23.78
C ASP A 67 6.57 4.26 23.35
N SER A 68 6.33 5.53 23.02
CA SER A 68 5.01 6.06 22.65
C SER A 68 4.99 6.47 21.18
N ASP A 69 3.83 6.35 20.54
CA ASP A 69 3.59 6.81 19.17
C ASP A 69 3.30 8.33 19.08
N VAL A 70 3.36 9.05 20.20
CA VAL A 70 3.04 10.50 20.27
C VAL A 70 3.91 11.31 19.31
N TYR A 71 5.21 10.98 19.17
CA TYR A 71 6.10 11.69 18.24
C TYR A 71 5.61 11.64 16.77
N GLN A 72 4.86 10.61 16.36
CA GLN A 72 4.26 10.50 15.04
C GLN A 72 3.15 11.55 14.86
N TYR A 73 2.32 11.77 15.88
CA TYR A 73 1.29 12.82 15.88
C TYR A 73 1.90 14.21 15.87
N VAL A 74 2.99 14.40 16.64
CA VAL A 74 3.77 15.65 16.61
C VAL A 74 4.36 15.89 15.22
N LEU A 75 4.91 14.85 14.59
CA LEU A 75 5.43 14.95 13.22
C LEU A 75 4.34 15.34 12.21
N SER A 76 3.17 14.73 12.34
CA SER A 76 2.01 15.06 11.49
C SER A 76 1.58 16.53 11.66
N ALA A 77 1.54 17.02 12.88
CA ALA A 77 1.28 18.42 13.17
C ALA A 77 2.35 19.36 12.57
N ILE A 78 3.61 18.99 12.72
CA ILE A 78 4.76 19.72 12.17
C ILE A 78 4.70 19.78 10.66
N ALA A 79 4.32 18.70 9.99
CA ALA A 79 4.16 18.65 8.53
C ALA A 79 3.11 19.67 8.04
N ALA A 80 2.01 19.82 8.79
CA ALA A 80 1.02 20.86 8.51
C ALA A 80 1.56 22.29 8.77
N ILE A 81 2.33 22.47 9.83
CA ILE A 81 2.96 23.77 10.16
C ILE A 81 3.98 24.16 9.06
N PHE A 82 4.80 23.23 8.58
CA PHE A 82 5.69 23.53 7.44
C PHE A 82 4.91 23.88 6.18
N SER A 83 3.81 23.18 5.89
CA SER A 83 2.97 23.51 4.75
C SER A 83 2.40 24.93 4.87
N ALA A 84 1.94 25.32 6.05
CA ALA A 84 1.47 26.66 6.35
C ALA A 84 2.61 27.71 6.21
N GLN A 85 3.81 27.38 6.73
CA GLN A 85 5.01 28.20 6.59
C GLN A 85 5.36 28.46 5.13
N PHE A 86 5.33 27.43 4.27
CA PHE A 86 5.67 27.58 2.85
C PHE A 86 4.66 28.46 2.10
N ILE A 87 3.36 28.29 2.41
CA ILE A 87 2.31 29.17 1.86
C ILE A 87 2.58 30.62 2.24
N TYR A 88 2.89 30.88 3.50
CA TYR A 88 3.21 32.22 3.99
C TYR A 88 4.47 32.78 3.33
N GLN A 89 5.56 32.01 3.33
CA GLN A 89 6.87 32.43 2.77
C GLN A 89 6.80 32.75 1.28
N MET A 90 5.91 32.09 0.55
CA MET A 90 5.73 32.29 -0.90
C MET A 90 4.50 33.16 -1.21
N HIS A 91 4.07 33.99 -0.25
CA HIS A 91 2.99 34.96 -0.39
C HIS A 91 1.72 34.37 -1.00
N GLY A 92 1.31 33.19 -0.51
CA GLY A 92 0.05 32.54 -0.90
C GLY A 92 0.09 31.86 -2.27
N MET A 93 1.29 31.54 -2.79
CA MET A 93 1.44 30.80 -4.04
C MET A 93 0.67 29.48 -4.00
N ALA A 94 -0.17 29.22 -5.02
CA ALA A 94 -1.07 28.07 -5.05
C ALA A 94 -0.32 26.73 -4.98
N GLU A 95 0.85 26.63 -5.58
CA GLU A 95 1.69 25.43 -5.59
C GLU A 95 2.16 25.01 -4.20
N MET A 96 2.29 25.97 -3.27
CA MET A 96 2.70 25.66 -1.91
C MET A 96 1.62 24.89 -1.13
N HIS A 97 0.36 24.97 -1.54
CA HIS A 97 -0.72 24.19 -0.95
C HIS A 97 -0.58 22.69 -1.25
N PHE A 98 0.11 22.30 -2.32
CA PHE A 98 0.36 20.89 -2.64
C PHE A 98 1.24 20.16 -1.61
N TRP A 99 1.99 20.91 -0.80
CA TRP A 99 2.74 20.32 0.31
C TRP A 99 1.82 19.58 1.32
N VAL A 100 0.61 20.05 1.50
CA VAL A 100 -0.40 19.34 2.34
C VAL A 100 -0.65 17.93 1.79
N PHE A 101 -0.76 17.79 0.49
CA PHE A 101 -0.99 16.49 -0.16
C PHE A 101 0.22 15.57 -0.05
N ILE A 102 1.42 16.12 -0.23
CA ILE A 102 2.67 15.37 -0.05
C ILE A 102 2.79 14.89 1.39
N CYS A 103 2.56 15.76 2.36
CA CYS A 103 2.60 15.42 3.78
C CYS A 103 1.53 14.37 4.14
N SER A 104 0.31 14.53 3.64
CA SER A 104 -0.77 13.57 3.86
C SER A 104 -0.42 12.17 3.31
N THR A 105 0.11 12.09 2.10
CA THR A 105 0.46 10.81 1.47
C THR A 105 1.65 10.13 2.12
N ILE A 106 2.65 10.87 2.56
CA ILE A 106 3.84 10.33 3.22
C ILE A 106 3.50 9.74 4.59
N MET A 107 2.50 10.27 5.30
CA MET A 107 2.04 9.70 6.59
C MET A 107 1.48 8.28 6.44
N ILE A 108 1.11 7.84 5.23
CA ILE A 108 0.65 6.47 4.95
C ILE A 108 1.69 5.43 5.38
N ILE A 109 2.97 5.75 5.29
CA ILE A 109 4.09 4.86 5.64
C ILE A 109 3.98 4.33 7.08
N TYR A 110 3.44 5.12 8.02
CA TYR A 110 3.21 4.68 9.40
C TYR A 110 2.06 3.69 9.54
N GLN A 111 1.25 3.52 8.51
CA GLN A 111 0.07 2.64 8.51
C GLN A 111 -0.92 3.01 9.63
N ASN A 112 -0.95 4.27 10.03
CA ASN A 112 -1.82 4.81 11.07
C ASN A 112 -2.66 5.97 10.51
N TRP A 113 -3.91 5.67 10.12
CA TRP A 113 -4.80 6.68 9.54
C TRP A 113 -5.08 7.87 10.46
N LYS A 114 -4.95 7.67 11.79
CA LYS A 114 -5.18 8.74 12.78
C LYS A 114 -4.17 9.88 12.66
N LEU A 115 -3.04 9.65 12.02
CA LEU A 115 -2.05 10.69 11.75
C LEU A 115 -2.57 11.77 10.80
N GLN A 116 -3.63 11.50 10.05
CA GLN A 116 -4.29 12.54 9.24
C GLN A 116 -5.00 13.59 10.12
N ILE A 117 -5.38 13.25 11.35
CA ILE A 117 -6.18 14.15 12.21
C ILE A 117 -5.41 15.43 12.58
N PRO A 118 -4.20 15.38 13.17
CA PRO A 118 -3.45 16.60 13.50
C PRO A 118 -3.16 17.44 12.26
N LEU A 119 -2.81 16.80 11.14
CA LEU A 119 -2.56 17.47 9.87
C LEU A 119 -3.80 18.24 9.40
N ILE A 120 -4.95 17.58 9.33
CA ILE A 120 -6.21 18.21 8.87
C ILE A 120 -6.60 19.35 9.81
N VAL A 121 -6.56 19.14 11.12
CA VAL A 121 -6.96 20.17 12.10
C VAL A 121 -6.14 21.43 11.93
N ILE A 122 -4.82 21.31 11.85
CA ILE A 122 -3.94 22.48 11.70
C ILE A 122 -4.14 23.14 10.33
N VAL A 123 -4.26 22.36 9.26
CA VAL A 123 -4.54 22.90 7.92
C VAL A 123 -5.85 23.66 7.89
N VAL A 124 -6.93 23.11 8.45
CA VAL A 124 -8.25 23.78 8.50
C VAL A 124 -8.17 25.08 9.30
N ILE A 125 -7.52 25.07 10.46
CA ILE A 125 -7.33 26.28 11.29
C ILE A 125 -6.54 27.33 10.51
N HIS A 126 -5.41 26.95 9.89
CA HIS A 126 -4.58 27.87 9.11
C HIS A 126 -5.36 28.43 7.91
N HIS A 127 -5.95 27.57 7.09
CA HIS A 127 -6.67 27.99 5.89
C HIS A 127 -7.86 28.88 6.22
N GLY A 128 -8.69 28.47 7.20
CA GLY A 128 -9.84 29.25 7.63
C GLY A 128 -9.47 30.60 8.21
N SER A 129 -8.47 30.65 9.12
CA SER A 129 -8.05 31.91 9.73
C SER A 129 -7.35 32.84 8.73
N PHE A 130 -6.43 32.32 7.92
CA PHE A 130 -5.67 33.16 6.98
C PHE A 130 -6.55 33.66 5.82
N ALA A 131 -7.43 32.80 5.26
CA ALA A 131 -8.40 33.24 4.26
C ALA A 131 -9.33 34.34 4.80
N TYR A 132 -9.82 34.19 6.05
CA TYR A 132 -10.68 35.17 6.68
C TYR A 132 -9.94 36.48 6.97
N LEU A 133 -8.72 36.44 7.49
CA LEU A 133 -7.91 37.62 7.75
C LEU A 133 -7.55 38.36 6.45
N GLN A 134 -7.22 37.63 5.40
CA GLN A 134 -6.96 38.22 4.08
C GLN A 134 -8.24 38.88 3.51
N TYR A 135 -9.40 38.25 3.66
CA TYR A 135 -10.69 38.84 3.30
C TYR A 135 -10.98 40.15 4.06
N LEU A 136 -10.56 40.25 5.33
CA LEU A 136 -10.66 41.47 6.12
C LEU A 136 -9.65 42.57 5.70
N GLY A 137 -8.78 42.29 4.74
CA GLY A 137 -7.84 43.25 4.18
C GLY A 137 -6.49 43.37 4.91
N TYR A 138 -6.12 42.39 5.74
CA TYR A 138 -4.79 42.33 6.36
C TYR A 138 -3.73 42.00 5.31
N LYS A 139 -2.92 42.99 4.90
CA LYS A 139 -1.98 42.89 3.76
C LYS A 139 -0.75 42.01 4.01
N GLU A 140 -0.43 41.69 5.27
CA GLU A 140 0.71 40.86 5.65
C GLU A 140 0.33 39.38 5.88
N ILE A 141 -0.91 39.03 5.63
CA ILE A 141 -1.43 37.66 5.74
C ILE A 141 -1.60 37.09 4.34
N TYR A 142 -0.84 36.07 4.04
CA TYR A 142 -0.80 35.48 2.70
C TYR A 142 -1.43 34.08 2.72
N PHE A 143 -2.65 33.98 2.22
CA PHE A 143 -3.31 32.70 1.94
C PHE A 143 -3.37 32.40 0.45
N THR A 144 -3.67 33.42 -0.37
CA THR A 144 -3.66 33.37 -1.84
C THR A 144 -2.94 34.60 -2.40
N GLN A 145 -2.45 34.51 -3.64
CA GLN A 145 -1.90 35.65 -4.39
C GLN A 145 -2.96 36.63 -4.89
N LEU A 146 -4.24 36.26 -4.81
CA LEU A 146 -5.36 37.14 -5.08
C LEU A 146 -5.62 38.04 -3.87
N ASP A 147 -6.38 39.14 -4.07
CA ASP A 147 -6.79 40.01 -2.96
C ASP A 147 -7.54 39.23 -1.90
N TYR A 148 -8.42 38.30 -2.32
CA TYR A 148 -9.10 37.32 -1.47
C TYR A 148 -9.52 36.11 -2.31
N MET A 149 -9.86 35.02 -1.64
CA MET A 149 -10.50 33.87 -2.26
C MET A 149 -12.00 33.90 -1.97
N ASP A 150 -12.83 33.82 -3.00
CA ASP A 150 -14.27 33.72 -2.82
C ASP A 150 -14.69 32.43 -2.12
N LEU A 151 -15.83 32.46 -1.43
CA LEU A 151 -16.29 31.34 -0.62
C LEU A 151 -16.47 30.06 -1.43
N THR A 152 -16.94 30.16 -2.67
CA THR A 152 -17.17 28.99 -3.52
C THR A 152 -15.86 28.30 -3.87
N THR A 153 -14.88 29.07 -4.32
CA THR A 153 -13.52 28.56 -4.62
C THR A 153 -12.87 27.99 -3.37
N PHE A 154 -13.00 28.66 -2.21
CA PHE A 154 -12.48 28.14 -0.94
C PHE A 154 -13.09 26.79 -0.55
N LEU A 155 -14.41 26.64 -0.72
CA LEU A 155 -15.08 25.37 -0.42
C LEU A 155 -14.65 24.25 -1.36
N PHE A 156 -14.56 24.51 -2.67
CA PHE A 156 -14.04 23.51 -3.62
C PHE A 156 -12.60 23.11 -3.32
N HIS A 157 -11.75 24.07 -2.97
CA HIS A 157 -10.38 23.80 -2.53
C HIS A 157 -10.35 22.89 -1.30
N GLY A 158 -11.16 23.19 -0.29
CA GLY A 158 -11.28 22.39 0.93
C GLY A 158 -11.80 20.97 0.67
N VAL A 159 -12.81 20.83 -0.19
CA VAL A 159 -13.34 19.52 -0.58
C VAL A 159 -12.26 18.66 -1.27
N LEU A 160 -11.50 19.24 -2.19
CA LEU A 160 -10.44 18.53 -2.88
C LEU A 160 -9.34 18.07 -1.90
N ALA A 161 -8.94 18.97 -0.98
CA ALA A 161 -7.97 18.62 0.06
C ALA A 161 -8.49 17.52 0.98
N ALA A 162 -9.75 17.60 1.39
CA ALA A 162 -10.41 16.57 2.21
C ALA A 162 -10.44 15.21 1.48
N CYS A 163 -10.73 15.18 0.18
CA CYS A 163 -10.70 13.95 -0.61
C CYS A 163 -9.31 13.30 -0.59
N VAL A 164 -8.23 14.06 -0.77
CA VAL A 164 -6.86 13.50 -0.72
C VAL A 164 -6.55 12.94 0.67
N CYS A 165 -6.88 13.66 1.73
CA CYS A 165 -6.66 13.20 3.10
C CYS A 165 -7.47 11.93 3.41
N LEU A 166 -8.72 11.85 2.95
CA LEU A 166 -9.57 10.67 3.12
C LEU A 166 -9.01 9.46 2.36
N VAL A 167 -8.55 9.65 1.14
CA VAL A 167 -7.89 8.60 0.36
C VAL A 167 -6.62 8.14 1.06
N SER A 168 -5.79 9.07 1.56
CA SER A 168 -4.57 8.74 2.30
C SER A 168 -4.88 7.97 3.60
N ALA A 169 -5.90 8.39 4.34
CA ALA A 169 -6.37 7.68 5.53
C ALA A 169 -6.87 6.27 5.20
N TYR A 170 -7.66 6.11 4.14
CA TYR A 170 -8.15 4.83 3.67
C TYR A 170 -7.02 3.88 3.26
N TRP A 171 -6.03 4.38 2.51
CA TRP A 171 -4.86 3.60 2.13
C TRP A 171 -4.03 3.20 3.34
N SER A 172 -3.77 4.12 4.26
CA SER A 172 -3.08 3.84 5.51
C SER A 172 -3.74 2.71 6.31
N TYR A 173 -5.07 2.78 6.46
CA TYR A 173 -5.86 1.75 7.12
C TYR A 173 -5.82 0.40 6.37
N THR A 174 -5.92 0.44 5.05
CA THR A 174 -5.92 -0.78 4.22
C THR A 174 -4.56 -1.47 4.25
N ILE A 175 -3.47 -0.69 4.17
CA ILE A 175 -2.11 -1.23 4.26
C ILE A 175 -1.87 -1.83 5.64
N TYR A 176 -2.30 -1.15 6.72
CA TYR A 176 -2.24 -1.69 8.07
C TYR A 176 -2.93 -3.06 8.16
N LYS A 177 -4.17 -3.17 7.67
CA LYS A 177 -4.89 -4.45 7.66
C LYS A 177 -4.15 -5.53 6.88
N ARG A 178 -3.63 -5.20 5.71
CA ARG A 178 -2.84 -6.14 4.90
C ARG A 178 -1.59 -6.59 5.64
N THR A 179 -0.84 -5.66 6.23
CA THR A 179 0.36 -5.98 7.02
C THR A 179 0.05 -6.95 8.16
N ILE A 180 -1.04 -6.72 8.90
CA ILE A 180 -1.47 -7.64 9.96
C ILE A 180 -1.83 -9.00 9.38
N GLN A 181 -2.58 -9.04 8.29
CA GLN A 181 -2.95 -10.30 7.65
C GLN A 181 -1.73 -11.06 7.14
N ASP A 182 -0.78 -10.36 6.53
CA ASP A 182 0.47 -10.95 6.03
C ASP A 182 1.30 -11.52 7.19
N ALA A 183 1.36 -10.81 8.31
CA ALA A 183 2.05 -11.30 9.51
C ALA A 183 1.37 -12.56 10.11
N VAL A 184 0.04 -12.59 10.12
CA VAL A 184 -0.74 -13.78 10.53
C VAL A 184 -0.46 -14.95 9.59
N ASN A 185 -0.48 -14.70 8.27
CA ASN A 185 -0.22 -15.70 7.27
C ASN A 185 1.22 -16.24 7.37
N LEU A 186 2.20 -15.35 7.57
CA LEU A 186 3.59 -15.73 7.77
C LEU A 186 3.76 -16.60 9.02
N LYS A 187 3.11 -16.25 10.14
CA LYS A 187 3.11 -17.05 11.36
C LYS A 187 2.53 -18.46 11.10
N ALA A 188 1.39 -18.52 10.41
CA ALA A 188 0.78 -19.78 10.04
C ALA A 188 1.70 -20.64 9.15
N GLN A 189 2.36 -20.02 8.17
CA GLN A 189 3.34 -20.68 7.31
C GLN A 189 4.55 -21.21 8.10
N LEU A 190 5.05 -20.43 9.07
CA LEU A 190 6.18 -20.87 9.91
C LEU A 190 5.79 -22.05 10.80
N ILE A 191 4.59 -22.03 11.37
CA ILE A 191 4.06 -23.15 12.18
C ILE A 191 3.92 -24.40 11.29
N LEU A 192 3.30 -24.24 10.12
CA LEU A 192 3.13 -25.36 9.17
C LEU A 192 4.46 -25.91 8.69
N LYS A 193 5.43 -25.02 8.44
CA LYS A 193 6.79 -25.41 8.06
C LYS A 193 7.49 -26.19 9.17
N ALA A 194 7.34 -25.76 10.42
CA ALA A 194 7.90 -26.46 11.57
C ALA A 194 7.27 -27.84 11.75
N GLU A 195 5.93 -27.93 11.63
CA GLU A 195 5.22 -29.22 11.68
C GLU A 195 5.63 -30.14 10.54
N LEU A 196 5.79 -29.59 9.32
CA LEU A 196 6.28 -30.34 8.17
C LEU A 196 7.70 -30.85 8.36
N GLN A 197 8.59 -30.01 8.94
CA GLN A 197 9.95 -30.42 9.26
C GLN A 197 10.01 -31.53 10.33
N GLU A 198 9.16 -31.43 11.35
CA GLU A 198 9.01 -32.46 12.39
C GLU A 198 8.51 -33.77 11.79
N LYS A 199 7.46 -33.69 10.95
CA LYS A 199 6.94 -34.87 10.22
C LYS A 199 7.99 -35.47 9.27
N ASN A 200 8.75 -34.62 8.56
CA ASN A 200 9.83 -35.11 7.71
C ASN A 200 10.93 -35.78 8.52
N LYS A 201 11.30 -35.23 9.68
CA LYS A 201 12.28 -35.86 10.57
C LYS A 201 11.78 -37.19 11.12
N ALA A 202 10.51 -37.24 11.57
CA ALA A 202 9.87 -38.47 12.00
C ALA A 202 9.77 -39.49 10.85
N LEU A 203 9.49 -39.02 9.63
CA LEU A 203 9.47 -39.84 8.43
C LEU A 203 10.84 -40.42 8.13
N THR A 204 11.90 -39.60 8.23
CA THR A 204 13.30 -40.06 8.01
C THR A 204 13.70 -41.12 9.05
N THR A 205 13.34 -40.91 10.32
CA THR A 205 13.57 -41.91 11.37
C THR A 205 12.79 -43.21 11.10
N SER A 206 11.55 -43.08 10.66
CA SER A 206 10.70 -44.24 10.30
C SER A 206 11.24 -44.97 9.06
N GLU A 207 11.81 -44.22 8.09
CA GLU A 207 12.47 -44.79 6.92
C GLU A 207 13.77 -45.54 7.30
N GLU A 208 14.53 -45.05 8.29
CA GLU A 208 15.70 -45.72 8.81
C GLU A 208 15.32 -47.00 9.56
N GLU A 209 14.28 -46.99 10.39
CA GLU A 209 13.72 -48.14 11.05
C GLU A 209 13.18 -49.18 10.05
N LEU A 210 12.51 -48.68 8.98
CA LEU A 210 11.98 -49.57 7.93
C LEU A 210 13.13 -50.23 7.15
N ARG A 211 14.25 -49.49 6.88
CA ARG A 211 15.45 -50.08 6.26
C ARG A 211 16.13 -51.11 7.13
N ALA A 212 16.24 -50.85 8.43
CA ALA A 212 16.75 -51.85 9.37
C ALA A 212 15.86 -53.10 9.43
N SER A 213 14.53 -52.90 9.38
CA SER A 213 13.57 -53.99 9.28
C SER A 213 13.58 -54.73 7.93
N GLN A 214 13.91 -53.99 6.82
CA GLN A 214 14.05 -54.61 5.50
C GLN A 214 15.28 -55.55 5.40
N GLU A 215 16.38 -55.24 6.11
CA GLU A 215 17.54 -56.14 6.18
C GLU A 215 17.20 -57.45 6.93
N GLU A 216 16.25 -57.44 7.87
CA GLU A 216 15.66 -58.63 8.51
C GLU A 216 14.59 -59.35 7.66
N LEU A 217 13.93 -58.60 6.76
CA LEU A 217 12.77 -59.07 6.02
C LEU A 217 13.02 -59.37 4.53
N LEU A 218 14.23 -59.59 4.12
CA LEU A 218 14.59 -60.03 2.75
C LEU A 218 13.88 -61.33 2.29
N ALA A 219 13.04 -61.91 3.13
CA ALA A 219 12.23 -63.10 2.83
C ALA A 219 10.80 -62.81 2.36
N SER A 220 10.33 -61.54 2.36
CA SER A 220 8.94 -61.23 2.07
C SER A 220 8.76 -60.35 0.82
N GLN A 221 8.85 -60.95 -0.33
CA GLN A 221 8.61 -60.31 -1.65
C GLN A 221 7.13 -59.85 -1.79
N GLU A 222 6.25 -60.43 -0.99
CA GLU A 222 4.82 -60.15 -0.96
C GLU A 222 4.53 -58.80 -0.26
N GLU A 223 5.30 -58.44 0.80
CA GLU A 223 5.14 -57.19 1.53
C GLU A 223 5.64 -55.99 0.72
N LEU A 224 6.71 -56.17 -0.11
CA LEU A 224 7.22 -55.14 -1.04
C LEU A 224 6.18 -54.77 -2.14
N THR A 225 5.36 -55.75 -2.57
CA THR A 225 4.31 -55.49 -3.58
C THR A 225 3.20 -54.65 -2.95
N GLN A 226 2.84 -54.92 -1.71
CA GLN A 226 1.78 -54.20 -0.99
C GLN A 226 2.20 -52.77 -0.62
N ILE A 227 3.49 -52.58 -0.28
CA ILE A 227 4.08 -51.24 -0.07
C ILE A 227 4.09 -50.43 -1.38
N ASN A 228 4.39 -51.05 -2.53
CA ASN A 228 4.35 -50.44 -3.83
C ASN A 228 2.94 -49.99 -4.26
N GLU A 229 1.92 -50.85 -3.99
CA GLU A 229 0.52 -50.47 -4.22
C GLU A 229 0.08 -49.28 -3.36
N ASN A 230 0.46 -49.25 -2.09
CA ASN A 230 0.16 -48.13 -1.21
C ASN A 230 0.87 -46.83 -1.63
N LEU A 231 2.11 -46.93 -2.14
CA LEU A 231 2.86 -45.76 -2.64
C LEU A 231 2.20 -45.18 -3.92
N ASN A 232 1.79 -46.05 -4.84
CA ASN A 232 1.08 -45.63 -6.04
C ASN A 232 -0.28 -44.96 -5.73
N ASN A 233 -1.01 -45.50 -4.76
CA ASN A 233 -2.29 -44.93 -4.29
C ASN A 233 -2.04 -43.52 -3.68
N LEU A 234 -1.01 -43.37 -2.86
CA LEU A 234 -0.64 -42.07 -2.25
C LEU A 234 -0.19 -41.02 -3.29
N VAL A 235 0.57 -41.47 -4.32
CA VAL A 235 0.98 -40.63 -5.42
C VAL A 235 -0.23 -40.17 -6.24
N ASN A 236 -1.17 -41.07 -6.51
CA ASN A 236 -2.43 -40.74 -7.21
C ASN A 236 -3.29 -39.75 -6.39
N GLU A 237 -3.44 -39.98 -5.09
CA GLU A 237 -4.20 -39.07 -4.22
C GLU A 237 -3.57 -37.68 -4.11
N ARG A 238 -2.23 -37.60 -4.01
CA ARG A 238 -1.51 -36.33 -4.02
C ARG A 238 -1.61 -35.62 -5.36
N THR A 239 -1.55 -36.36 -6.47
CA THR A 239 -1.71 -35.79 -7.81
C THR A 239 -3.09 -35.19 -7.99
N LEU A 240 -4.14 -35.86 -7.54
CA LEU A 240 -5.51 -35.34 -7.55
C LEU A 240 -5.65 -34.08 -6.68
N THR A 241 -5.01 -34.08 -5.50
CA THR A 241 -5.02 -32.91 -4.60
C THR A 241 -4.31 -31.70 -5.22
N ILE A 242 -3.18 -31.92 -5.87
CA ILE A 242 -2.43 -30.86 -6.58
C ILE A 242 -3.25 -30.32 -7.76
N ILE A 243 -3.92 -31.18 -8.50
CA ILE A 243 -4.82 -30.79 -9.61
C ILE A 243 -5.97 -29.91 -9.08
N ASP A 244 -6.59 -30.30 -7.96
CA ASP A 244 -7.66 -29.52 -7.33
C ASP A 244 -7.18 -28.15 -6.84
N GLN A 245 -6.01 -28.12 -6.20
CA GLN A 245 -5.41 -26.85 -5.76
C GLN A 245 -5.07 -25.93 -6.93
N ASN A 246 -4.53 -26.48 -8.02
CA ASN A 246 -4.27 -25.70 -9.24
C ASN A 246 -5.56 -25.14 -9.87
N LYS A 247 -6.63 -25.96 -9.97
CA LYS A 247 -7.93 -25.47 -10.45
C LYS A 247 -8.44 -24.28 -9.62
N LYS A 248 -8.36 -24.38 -8.30
CA LYS A 248 -8.75 -23.29 -7.39
C LYS A 248 -7.89 -22.04 -7.61
N PHE A 249 -6.58 -22.20 -7.78
CA PHE A 249 -5.66 -21.07 -8.04
C PHE A 249 -6.01 -20.33 -9.34
N VAL A 250 -6.20 -21.07 -10.45
CA VAL A 250 -6.60 -20.51 -11.75
C VAL A 250 -7.95 -19.77 -11.65
N HIS A 251 -8.92 -20.37 -10.95
CA HIS A 251 -10.23 -19.76 -10.71
C HIS A 251 -10.12 -18.42 -9.96
N HIS A 252 -9.34 -18.39 -8.88
CA HIS A 252 -9.10 -17.14 -8.13
C HIS A 252 -8.38 -16.07 -8.95
N ALA A 253 -7.38 -16.47 -9.73
CA ALA A 253 -6.65 -15.54 -10.61
C ALA A 253 -7.58 -14.95 -11.68
N PHE A 254 -8.47 -15.75 -12.25
CA PHE A 254 -9.49 -15.32 -13.20
C PHE A 254 -10.48 -14.31 -12.59
N ILE A 255 -11.00 -14.61 -11.40
CA ILE A 255 -11.91 -13.71 -10.67
C ILE A 255 -11.22 -12.37 -10.38
N ASN A 256 -9.96 -12.40 -9.97
CA ASN A 256 -9.22 -11.18 -9.65
C ASN A 256 -8.96 -10.32 -10.91
N ALA A 257 -8.54 -10.94 -12.01
CA ALA A 257 -8.36 -10.25 -13.28
C ALA A 257 -9.69 -9.62 -13.76
N HIS A 258 -10.81 -10.33 -13.61
CA HIS A 258 -12.13 -9.82 -13.97
C HIS A 258 -12.59 -8.66 -13.09
N LYS A 259 -12.34 -8.75 -11.77
CA LYS A 259 -12.68 -7.67 -10.82
C LYS A 259 -11.87 -6.39 -11.05
N VAL A 260 -10.64 -6.51 -11.54
CA VAL A 260 -9.80 -5.34 -11.86
C VAL A 260 -10.21 -4.71 -13.20
N ARG A 261 -10.69 -5.49 -14.17
CA ARG A 261 -11.08 -4.97 -15.49
C ARG A 261 -12.23 -3.95 -15.42
N SER A 262 -13.22 -4.16 -14.56
CA SER A 262 -14.37 -3.24 -14.45
C SER A 262 -13.98 -1.84 -13.95
N PRO A 263 -13.22 -1.67 -12.85
CA PRO A 263 -12.73 -0.34 -12.46
C PRO A 263 -11.78 0.25 -13.51
N LEU A 264 -10.95 -0.57 -14.15
CA LEU A 264 -10.05 -0.10 -15.22
C LEU A 264 -10.83 0.47 -16.40
N ALA A 265 -11.86 -0.23 -16.88
CA ALA A 265 -12.72 0.25 -17.97
C ALA A 265 -13.40 1.59 -17.62
N ARG A 266 -13.79 1.78 -16.34
CA ARG A 266 -14.31 3.08 -15.88
C ARG A 266 -13.25 4.16 -15.91
N ILE A 267 -12.04 3.86 -15.46
CA ILE A 267 -10.90 4.80 -15.49
C ILE A 267 -10.58 5.17 -16.94
N GLN A 268 -10.50 4.20 -17.84
CA GLN A 268 -10.31 4.43 -19.28
C GLN A 268 -11.42 5.32 -19.87
N GLY A 269 -12.66 5.05 -19.49
CA GLY A 269 -13.80 5.89 -19.90
C GLY A 269 -13.64 7.35 -19.45
N LEU A 270 -13.22 7.57 -18.20
CA LEU A 270 -12.97 8.92 -17.66
C LEU A 270 -11.77 9.59 -18.35
N VAL A 271 -10.69 8.85 -18.60
CA VAL A 271 -9.52 9.34 -19.33
C VAL A 271 -9.89 9.71 -20.77
N ASN A 272 -10.73 8.92 -21.43
CA ASN A 272 -11.21 9.22 -22.77
C ASN A 272 -12.14 10.46 -22.78
N LEU A 273 -13.00 10.63 -21.78
CA LEU A 273 -13.78 11.87 -21.63
C LEU A 273 -12.88 13.07 -21.42
N LEU A 274 -11.86 12.94 -20.60
CA LEU A 274 -10.87 14.00 -20.38
C LEU A 274 -10.09 14.36 -21.65
N SER A 275 -9.96 13.43 -22.59
CA SER A 275 -9.32 13.67 -23.90
C SER A 275 -10.03 14.77 -24.73
N TYR A 276 -11.34 14.94 -24.55
CA TYR A 276 -12.10 16.00 -25.23
C TYR A 276 -11.80 17.39 -24.64
N GLU A 277 -11.42 17.44 -23.35
CA GLU A 277 -11.03 18.68 -22.67
C GLU A 277 -9.51 18.92 -22.70
N ALA A 278 -8.72 17.94 -23.11
CA ALA A 278 -7.25 17.99 -23.14
C ALA A 278 -6.68 19.25 -23.81
N PRO A 279 -7.25 19.75 -24.94
CA PRO A 279 -6.75 20.97 -25.57
C PRO A 279 -6.92 22.25 -24.72
N ARG A 280 -7.79 22.20 -23.70
CA ARG A 280 -8.07 23.31 -22.77
C ARG A 280 -7.25 23.26 -21.49
N LEU A 281 -6.54 22.17 -21.25
CA LEU A 281 -5.70 21.99 -20.09
C LEU A 281 -4.38 22.74 -20.24
N THR A 282 -3.77 23.08 -19.10
CA THR A 282 -2.38 23.57 -19.07
C THR A 282 -1.41 22.52 -19.60
N GLU A 283 -0.20 22.91 -20.00
CA GLU A 283 0.84 21.98 -20.46
C GLU A 283 1.05 20.83 -19.46
N SER A 284 1.12 21.15 -18.17
CA SER A 284 1.21 20.14 -17.09
C SER A 284 -0.01 19.23 -17.03
N GLY A 285 -1.20 19.76 -17.26
CA GLY A 285 -2.46 19.01 -17.31
C GLY A 285 -2.51 18.04 -18.49
N GLN A 286 -2.03 18.45 -19.65
CA GLN A 286 -1.92 17.62 -20.85
C GLN A 286 -0.94 16.46 -20.63
N GLU A 287 0.19 16.74 -19.99
CA GLU A 287 1.19 15.71 -19.68
C GLU A 287 0.64 14.68 -18.68
N ILE A 288 -0.03 15.13 -17.63
CA ILE A 288 -0.72 14.24 -16.67
C ILE A 288 -1.76 13.37 -17.38
N HIS A 289 -2.59 13.96 -18.26
CA HIS A 289 -3.57 13.22 -19.04
C HIS A 289 -2.89 12.15 -19.91
N ARG A 290 -1.80 12.48 -20.60
CA ARG A 290 -1.03 11.56 -21.43
C ARG A 290 -0.47 10.39 -20.60
N LEU A 291 0.13 10.68 -19.44
CA LEU A 291 0.66 9.65 -18.53
C LEU A 291 -0.45 8.73 -18.02
N LEU A 292 -1.60 9.29 -17.65
CA LEU A 292 -2.75 8.53 -17.16
C LEU A 292 -3.31 7.61 -18.25
N LYS A 293 -3.42 8.10 -19.49
CA LYS A 293 -3.85 7.32 -20.63
C LYS A 293 -2.91 6.13 -20.89
N ASN A 294 -1.62 6.40 -20.97
CA ASN A 294 -0.61 5.36 -21.16
C ASN A 294 -0.66 4.29 -20.07
N SER A 295 -0.76 4.72 -18.79
CA SER A 295 -0.82 3.78 -17.65
C SER A 295 -2.08 2.91 -17.66
N THR A 296 -3.21 3.44 -18.13
CA THR A 296 -4.45 2.64 -18.24
C THR A 296 -4.41 1.68 -19.41
N GLU A 297 -3.79 2.05 -20.53
CA GLU A 297 -3.57 1.18 -21.68
C GLU A 297 -2.59 0.04 -21.31
N GLU A 298 -1.46 0.37 -20.67
CA GLU A 298 -0.49 -0.61 -20.18
C GLU A 298 -1.13 -1.63 -19.21
N LEU A 299 -1.98 -1.15 -18.29
CA LEU A 299 -2.68 -2.03 -17.35
C LEU A 299 -3.70 -2.93 -18.05
N ASP A 300 -4.37 -2.46 -19.10
CA ASP A 300 -5.29 -3.29 -19.89
C ASP A 300 -4.54 -4.37 -20.67
N ASP A 301 -3.40 -4.01 -21.26
CA ASP A 301 -2.51 -4.97 -21.94
C ASP A 301 -2.02 -6.05 -20.99
N ILE A 302 -1.58 -5.68 -19.76
CA ILE A 302 -1.18 -6.64 -18.72
C ILE A 302 -2.34 -7.57 -18.35
N LEU A 303 -3.55 -7.02 -18.17
CA LEU A 303 -4.73 -7.83 -17.85
C LEU A 303 -5.13 -8.77 -18.98
N GLN A 304 -4.96 -8.34 -20.24
CA GLN A 304 -5.16 -9.22 -21.40
C GLN A 304 -4.11 -10.33 -21.47
N GLU A 305 -2.84 -9.98 -21.24
CA GLU A 305 -1.76 -10.96 -21.16
C GLU A 305 -2.00 -11.99 -20.06
N VAL A 306 -2.39 -11.54 -18.87
CA VAL A 306 -2.77 -12.42 -17.73
C VAL A 306 -3.90 -13.35 -18.14
N LYS A 307 -4.96 -12.83 -18.80
CA LYS A 307 -6.08 -13.64 -19.28
C LYS A 307 -5.63 -14.71 -20.28
N ILE A 308 -4.86 -14.31 -21.30
CA ILE A 308 -4.33 -15.24 -22.30
C ILE A 308 -3.48 -16.33 -21.67
N ASN A 309 -2.67 -15.97 -20.66
CA ASN A 309 -1.83 -16.92 -19.94
C ASN A 309 -2.65 -17.86 -19.05
N LEU A 310 -3.74 -17.38 -18.44
CA LEU A 310 -4.69 -18.21 -17.69
C LEU A 310 -5.46 -19.15 -18.60
N ASP A 311 -5.99 -18.67 -19.72
CA ASP A 311 -6.69 -19.49 -20.72
C ASP A 311 -5.76 -20.59 -21.28
N LYS A 312 -4.47 -20.28 -21.51
CA LYS A 312 -3.45 -21.27 -21.91
C LYS A 312 -3.13 -22.26 -20.79
N ALA A 313 -3.13 -21.84 -19.55
CA ALA A 313 -2.87 -22.70 -18.39
C ALA A 313 -4.04 -23.66 -18.15
N GLU A 314 -5.28 -23.22 -18.33
CA GLU A 314 -6.48 -24.03 -18.27
C GLU A 314 -6.48 -25.12 -19.34
N TYR A 315 -6.02 -24.81 -20.57
CA TYR A 315 -5.94 -25.76 -21.68
C TYR A 315 -4.81 -26.78 -21.55
N LYS A 316 -3.70 -26.45 -20.83
CA LYS A 316 -2.55 -27.35 -20.64
C LYS A 316 -2.66 -28.23 -19.38
N GLY A 317 -3.55 -27.90 -18.45
CA GLY A 317 -3.64 -28.56 -17.15
C GLY A 317 -4.65 -29.68 -17.05
N LEU A 318 -5.42 -29.96 -18.07
CA LEU A 318 -6.35 -31.08 -18.11
C LEU A 318 -5.75 -32.23 -18.90
N PRO A 319 -5.43 -33.38 -18.27
CA PRO A 319 -5.38 -34.63 -19.02
C PRO A 319 -6.78 -34.82 -19.60
N VAL A 320 -6.86 -34.80 -20.91
CA VAL A 320 -8.09 -35.20 -21.63
C VAL A 320 -8.31 -36.66 -21.30
N ASP A 321 -9.22 -36.88 -20.37
CA ASP A 321 -9.69 -38.24 -20.04
C ASP A 321 -10.31 -38.80 -21.32
N SER A 322 -9.57 -39.72 -21.98
CA SER A 322 -10.00 -40.38 -23.17
C SER A 322 -11.24 -41.25 -22.96
N ASP A 323 -11.55 -41.57 -21.70
CA ASP A 323 -12.63 -42.49 -21.33
C ASP A 323 -14.03 -41.86 -21.27
N GLU A 324 -14.15 -40.50 -21.05
CA GLU A 324 -15.48 -39.86 -21.10
C GLU A 324 -16.03 -39.64 -22.51
N ARG A 325 -15.20 -39.67 -23.56
CA ARG A 325 -15.68 -39.54 -24.96
C ARG A 325 -16.29 -40.84 -25.51
N ASP A 326 -15.90 -41.97 -24.95
CA ASP A 326 -16.43 -43.26 -25.40
C ASP A 326 -17.75 -43.59 -24.75
N LEU A 327 -18.04 -43.10 -23.55
CA LEU A 327 -19.33 -43.24 -22.87
C LEU A 327 -20.44 -42.34 -23.46
N ALA A 328 -20.09 -41.18 -24.01
CA ALA A 328 -21.04 -40.29 -24.71
C ALA A 328 -21.35 -40.68 -26.13
N ARG A 329 -20.68 -41.71 -26.69
CA ARG A 329 -20.98 -42.27 -28.02
C ARG A 329 -21.83 -43.54 -27.98
N GLN A 330 -22.14 -44.10 -26.76
CA GLN A 330 -22.96 -45.28 -26.58
C GLN A 330 -24.30 -44.99 -25.89
N SER A 331 -24.63 -43.74 -25.61
CA SER A 331 -25.96 -43.24 -25.25
C SER A 331 -26.54 -42.38 -26.41
#